data_14e76daef5f2b5bc375dcf6fe7800f1c
#
_entry.id   14e76daef5f2b5bc375dcf6fe7800f1c
#
_cell.length_a   1.000
_cell.length_b   1.000
_cell.length_c   1.000
_cell.angle_alpha   90.00
_cell.angle_beta   90.00
_cell.angle_gamma   90.00
#
_symmetry.space_group_name_H-M   'P 1'
#
loop_
_entity.id
_entity.type
_entity.pdbx_description
1 polymer ?
#
loop_
_entity_poly.entity_id
_entity_poly.type
_entity_poly.pdbx_seq_one_letter_code
_entity_poly.pdbx_strand_id
1 'polypeptide(L)'
;QKKNLSSEERQDTARRLGIPLSDEASARADFYRPPDDSEEIRYLTERRAALGGGWPRREVHCPSLQAPDLALFQEQTAGSGDRALSTTMAFVRMLSKLMDHPELGRYVVPIVPDEARTFGMEALFRKAGIYSSEGQKYRPVDSSTLMPYREATDGQILQEGICEAGAMASFMAAGTAYAVHGVPTIPFYVFYSIFGFQRVGDMIW
;
A
#
# COMPACT_ATOMS: atom_id res chain seq x y z
N GLN A 1 21.48 23.29 -16.91
CA GLN A 1 20.05 23.11 -17.24
C GLN A 1 19.39 24.47 -17.49
N LYS A 2 18.69 24.57 -18.60
CA LYS A 2 17.92 25.77 -18.95
C LYS A 2 16.70 25.87 -18.05
N LYS A 3 16.58 26.95 -17.28
CA LYS A 3 15.48 27.12 -16.32
C LYS A 3 14.17 27.57 -16.97
N ASN A 4 14.24 28.25 -18.13
CA ASN A 4 13.09 28.78 -18.84
C ASN A 4 13.14 28.40 -20.32
N LEU A 5 12.01 28.07 -20.90
CA LEU A 5 11.85 27.90 -22.34
C LEU A 5 11.76 29.28 -23.03
N SER A 6 12.42 29.45 -24.16
CA SER A 6 12.22 30.62 -24.99
C SER A 6 10.83 30.64 -25.64
N SER A 7 10.40 31.76 -26.18
CA SER A 7 9.13 31.87 -26.90
C SER A 7 9.06 30.90 -28.07
N GLU A 8 10.14 30.74 -28.83
CA GLU A 8 10.21 29.81 -29.96
C GLU A 8 10.11 28.36 -29.51
N GLU A 9 10.78 27.97 -28.43
CA GLU A 9 10.68 26.62 -27.86
C GLU A 9 9.27 26.30 -27.35
N ARG A 10 8.56 27.26 -26.78
CA ARG A 10 7.16 27.10 -26.39
C ARG A 10 6.22 26.91 -27.59
N GLN A 11 6.40 27.73 -28.64
CA GLN A 11 5.66 27.59 -29.88
C GLN A 11 5.90 26.23 -30.56
N ASP A 12 7.15 25.81 -30.65
CA ASP A 12 7.52 24.52 -31.21
C ASP A 12 6.90 23.37 -30.37
N THR A 13 6.96 23.46 -29.06
CA THR A 13 6.35 22.49 -28.16
C THR A 13 4.83 22.40 -28.35
N ALA A 14 4.14 23.54 -28.44
CA ALA A 14 2.70 23.58 -28.67
C ALA A 14 2.33 22.92 -30.02
N ARG A 15 3.07 23.22 -31.09
CA ARG A 15 2.87 22.61 -32.40
C ARG A 15 3.11 21.09 -32.38
N ARG A 16 4.19 20.64 -31.75
CA ARG A 16 4.52 19.20 -31.66
C ARG A 16 3.53 18.40 -30.85
N LEU A 17 2.92 19.02 -29.83
CA LEU A 17 1.89 18.39 -29.00
C LEU A 17 0.47 18.59 -29.55
N GLY A 18 0.31 19.31 -30.67
CA GLY A 18 -1.00 19.59 -31.27
C GLY A 18 -1.89 20.45 -30.39
N ILE A 19 -1.30 21.32 -29.55
CA ILE A 19 -2.07 22.24 -28.68
C ILE A 19 -2.62 23.37 -29.58
N PRO A 20 -3.95 23.56 -29.66
CA PRO A 20 -4.56 24.52 -30.57
C PRO A 20 -4.54 25.95 -30.00
N LEU A 21 -3.34 26.46 -29.76
CA LEU A 21 -3.08 27.85 -29.38
C LEU A 21 -2.42 28.60 -30.54
N SER A 22 -2.69 29.92 -30.66
CA SER A 22 -1.93 30.74 -31.59
C SER A 22 -0.45 30.80 -31.20
N ASP A 23 0.39 31.22 -32.14
CA ASP A 23 1.82 31.38 -31.88
C ASP A 23 2.09 32.40 -30.78
N GLU A 24 1.29 33.51 -30.73
CA GLU A 24 1.39 34.50 -29.69
C GLU A 24 0.96 33.97 -28.31
N ALA A 25 -0.14 33.24 -28.26
CA ALA A 25 -0.62 32.59 -27.02
C ALA A 25 0.38 31.55 -26.50
N SER A 26 0.93 30.74 -27.41
CA SER A 26 1.98 29.76 -27.09
C SER A 26 3.26 30.44 -26.59
N ALA A 27 3.67 31.56 -27.22
CA ALA A 27 4.84 32.33 -26.79
C ALA A 27 4.67 32.90 -25.35
N ARG A 28 3.45 33.27 -24.96
CA ARG A 28 3.14 33.72 -23.59
C ARG A 28 2.91 32.58 -22.61
N ALA A 29 2.80 31.34 -23.10
CA ALA A 29 2.40 30.16 -22.32
C ALA A 29 0.98 30.33 -21.71
N ASP A 30 0.03 30.81 -22.50
CA ASP A 30 -1.35 30.94 -22.07
C ASP A 30 -1.96 29.56 -21.79
N PHE A 31 -2.87 29.48 -20.83
CA PHE A 31 -3.55 28.24 -20.52
C PHE A 31 -4.52 27.87 -21.65
N TYR A 32 -4.42 26.63 -22.12
CA TYR A 32 -5.41 26.05 -23.00
C TYR A 32 -6.42 25.23 -22.19
N ARG A 33 -7.68 25.52 -22.39
CA ARG A 33 -8.79 24.70 -21.90
C ARG A 33 -9.57 24.21 -23.11
N PRO A 34 -9.73 22.88 -23.30
CA PRO A 34 -10.57 22.34 -24.35
C PRO A 34 -12.02 22.85 -24.22
N PRO A 35 -12.77 22.96 -25.34
CA PRO A 35 -14.19 23.27 -25.30
C PRO A 35 -14.99 22.30 -24.45
N ASP A 36 -16.08 22.76 -23.84
CA ASP A 36 -16.90 21.92 -22.94
C ASP A 36 -17.53 20.70 -23.64
N ASP A 37 -17.74 20.78 -24.96
CA ASP A 37 -18.25 19.72 -25.82
C ASP A 37 -17.15 18.85 -26.44
N SER A 38 -15.88 19.07 -26.12
CA SER A 38 -14.78 18.25 -26.58
C SER A 38 -14.81 16.84 -25.97
N GLU A 39 -14.19 15.89 -26.64
CA GLU A 39 -14.11 14.50 -26.17
C GLU A 39 -13.40 14.39 -24.82
N GLU A 40 -12.33 15.17 -24.62
CA GLU A 40 -11.53 15.19 -23.40
C GLU A 40 -12.35 15.70 -22.21
N ILE A 41 -13.11 16.78 -22.39
CA ILE A 41 -13.93 17.35 -21.31
C ILE A 41 -15.13 16.46 -21.00
N ARG A 42 -15.77 15.88 -22.01
CA ARG A 42 -16.84 14.88 -21.79
C ARG A 42 -16.32 13.68 -21.01
N TYR A 43 -15.20 13.08 -21.42
CA TYR A 43 -14.58 11.96 -20.72
C TYR A 43 -14.25 12.32 -19.27
N LEU A 44 -13.59 13.47 -19.03
CA LEU A 44 -13.25 13.92 -17.69
C LEU A 44 -14.50 14.11 -16.83
N THR A 45 -15.53 14.76 -17.38
CA THR A 45 -16.78 15.06 -16.66
C THR A 45 -17.53 13.77 -16.30
N GLU A 46 -17.63 12.81 -17.23
CA GLU A 46 -18.25 11.51 -16.98
C GLU A 46 -17.53 10.74 -15.88
N ARG A 47 -16.17 10.67 -15.93
CA ARG A 47 -15.38 10.01 -14.88
C ARG A 47 -15.56 10.69 -13.53
N ARG A 48 -15.55 12.02 -13.50
CA ARG A 48 -15.77 12.78 -12.26
C ARG A 48 -17.18 12.61 -11.70
N ALA A 49 -18.18 12.61 -12.57
CA ALA A 49 -19.56 12.37 -12.15
C ALA A 49 -19.72 10.97 -11.53
N ALA A 50 -19.11 9.94 -12.11
CA ALA A 50 -19.10 8.58 -11.57
C ALA A 50 -18.42 8.47 -10.19
N LEU A 51 -17.51 9.40 -9.88
CA LEU A 51 -16.82 9.49 -8.58
C LEU A 51 -17.51 10.47 -7.59
N GLY A 52 -18.71 10.98 -7.91
CA GLY A 52 -19.45 11.90 -7.05
C GLY A 52 -19.11 13.37 -7.24
N GLY A 53 -18.49 13.75 -8.35
CA GLY A 53 -18.20 15.15 -8.70
C GLY A 53 -16.73 15.50 -8.82
N GLY A 54 -16.43 16.79 -8.93
CA GLY A 54 -15.07 17.31 -9.13
C GLY A 54 -14.09 16.96 -8.02
N TRP A 55 -14.56 16.91 -6.78
CA TRP A 55 -13.87 16.38 -5.62
C TRP A 55 -14.55 15.08 -5.22
N PRO A 56 -13.81 13.96 -5.09
CA PRO A 56 -14.38 12.73 -4.60
C PRO A 56 -15.08 12.96 -3.27
N ARG A 57 -16.33 12.58 -3.18
CA ARG A 57 -17.07 12.67 -1.93
C ARG A 57 -16.50 11.61 -0.99
N ARG A 58 -15.89 12.05 0.10
CA ARG A 58 -15.34 11.15 1.12
C ARG A 58 -16.45 10.77 2.08
N GLU A 59 -17.21 9.77 1.71
CA GLU A 59 -18.20 9.13 2.59
C GLU A 59 -17.58 7.84 3.11
N VAL A 60 -17.41 7.76 4.43
CA VAL A 60 -16.88 6.54 5.07
C VAL A 60 -18.05 5.62 5.32
N HIS A 61 -18.20 4.59 4.50
CA HIS A 61 -19.14 3.50 4.67
C HIS A 61 -18.40 2.23 5.13
N CYS A 62 -17.76 2.31 6.29
CA CYS A 62 -16.93 1.24 6.82
C CYS A 62 -17.58 0.65 8.07
N PRO A 63 -17.65 -0.68 8.21
CA PRO A 63 -18.14 -1.30 9.44
C PRO A 63 -17.21 -0.96 10.61
N SER A 64 -17.81 -0.67 11.76
CA SER A 64 -17.04 -0.47 12.99
C SER A 64 -16.49 -1.81 13.47
N LEU A 65 -15.18 -1.85 13.76
CA LEU A 65 -14.54 -3.01 14.37
C LEU A 65 -14.52 -2.86 15.89
N GLN A 66 -14.77 -3.96 16.58
CA GLN A 66 -14.60 -4.02 18.03
C GLN A 66 -13.16 -4.44 18.34
N ALA A 67 -12.52 -3.74 19.30
CA ALA A 67 -11.21 -4.15 19.77
C ALA A 67 -11.30 -5.54 20.44
N PRO A 68 -10.28 -6.41 20.24
CA PRO A 68 -10.27 -7.70 20.91
C PRO A 68 -10.05 -7.53 22.42
N ASP A 69 -10.54 -8.46 23.20
CA ASP A 69 -10.26 -8.50 24.64
C ASP A 69 -8.75 -8.70 24.87
N LEU A 70 -8.20 -8.05 25.88
CA LEU A 70 -6.78 -8.17 26.27
C LEU A 70 -6.41 -9.61 26.66
N ALA A 71 -7.37 -10.43 27.07
CA ALA A 71 -7.17 -11.85 27.31
C ALA A 71 -6.62 -12.61 26.10
N LEU A 72 -6.88 -12.14 24.88
CA LEU A 72 -6.25 -12.68 23.67
C LEU A 72 -4.72 -12.68 23.75
N PHE A 73 -4.14 -11.70 24.44
CA PHE A 73 -2.70 -11.49 24.57
C PHE A 73 -2.16 -11.85 25.96
N GLN A 74 -2.93 -12.61 26.75
CA GLN A 74 -2.57 -12.95 28.14
C GLN A 74 -1.17 -13.59 28.26
N GLU A 75 -0.78 -14.45 27.30
CA GLU A 75 0.54 -15.07 27.28
C GLU A 75 1.68 -14.04 27.18
N GLN A 76 1.48 -12.96 26.41
CA GLN A 76 2.46 -11.90 26.23
C GLN A 76 2.45 -10.91 27.40
N THR A 77 1.29 -10.63 27.97
CA THR A 77 1.15 -9.73 29.13
C THR A 77 1.62 -10.35 30.43
N ALA A 78 1.57 -11.69 30.55
CA ALA A 78 2.10 -12.41 31.70
C ALA A 78 3.64 -12.46 31.72
N GLY A 79 4.30 -12.11 30.60
CA GLY A 79 5.73 -12.18 30.46
C GLY A 79 6.24 -13.56 30.07
N SER A 80 7.55 -13.68 29.81
CA SER A 80 8.20 -14.91 29.33
C SER A 80 8.89 -15.72 30.46
N GLY A 81 8.79 -15.28 31.70
CA GLY A 81 9.51 -15.89 32.84
C GLY A 81 11.03 -15.88 32.59
N ASP A 82 11.68 -16.99 32.85
CA ASP A 82 13.13 -17.17 32.64
C ASP A 82 13.52 -17.34 31.15
N ARG A 83 12.54 -17.39 30.26
CA ARG A 83 12.79 -17.62 28.83
C ARG A 83 13.06 -16.30 28.10
N ALA A 84 14.27 -16.14 27.58
CA ALA A 84 14.60 -15.00 26.75
C ALA A 84 13.77 -15.01 25.45
N LEU A 85 13.11 -13.89 25.16
CA LEU A 85 12.30 -13.70 23.97
C LEU A 85 12.59 -12.32 23.38
N SER A 86 12.86 -12.23 22.07
CA SER A 86 13.01 -10.95 21.41
C SER A 86 11.65 -10.23 21.32
N THR A 87 11.68 -8.90 21.30
CA THR A 87 10.47 -8.08 21.10
C THR A 87 9.80 -8.37 19.76
N THR A 88 10.58 -8.61 18.71
CA THR A 88 10.08 -9.01 17.38
C THR A 88 9.31 -10.32 17.47
N MET A 89 9.84 -11.34 18.14
CA MET A 89 9.14 -12.63 18.31
C MET A 89 7.88 -12.49 19.16
N ALA A 90 7.89 -11.64 20.17
CA ALA A 90 6.69 -11.35 20.95
C ALA A 90 5.61 -10.71 20.06
N PHE A 91 6.00 -9.71 19.27
CA PHE A 91 5.11 -9.05 18.32
C PHE A 91 4.53 -10.05 17.29
N VAL A 92 5.36 -10.88 16.66
CA VAL A 92 4.90 -11.87 15.66
C VAL A 92 3.91 -12.87 16.26
N ARG A 93 4.09 -13.27 17.54
CA ARG A 93 3.12 -14.11 18.24
C ARG A 93 1.79 -13.40 18.48
N MET A 94 1.83 -12.13 18.88
CA MET A 94 0.62 -11.31 19.02
C MET A 94 -0.08 -11.14 17.67
N LEU A 95 0.66 -10.84 16.62
CA LEU A 95 0.15 -10.71 15.26
C LEU A 95 -0.52 -12.02 14.80
N SER A 96 0.12 -13.17 15.06
CA SER A 96 -0.46 -14.46 14.74
C SER A 96 -1.79 -14.71 15.47
N LYS A 97 -1.88 -14.36 16.75
CA LYS A 97 -3.13 -14.47 17.51
C LYS A 97 -4.22 -13.53 16.98
N LEU A 98 -3.84 -12.31 16.61
CA LEU A 98 -4.78 -11.35 16.04
C LEU A 98 -5.32 -11.84 14.68
N MET A 99 -4.49 -12.46 13.87
CA MET A 99 -4.90 -13.07 12.59
C MET A 99 -5.83 -14.28 12.78
N ASP A 100 -5.81 -14.93 13.95
CA ASP A 100 -6.77 -16.01 14.30
C ASP A 100 -8.09 -15.48 14.83
N HIS A 101 -8.18 -14.19 15.12
CA HIS A 101 -9.42 -13.63 15.67
C HIS A 101 -10.55 -13.72 14.62
N PRO A 102 -11.71 -14.31 14.96
CA PRO A 102 -12.75 -14.63 13.99
C PRO A 102 -13.31 -13.41 13.24
N GLU A 103 -13.36 -12.25 13.89
CA GLU A 103 -13.90 -11.03 13.29
C GLU A 103 -12.81 -10.13 12.69
N LEU A 104 -11.67 -10.00 13.37
CA LEU A 104 -10.61 -9.07 13.01
C LEU A 104 -9.56 -9.69 12.10
N GLY A 105 -9.31 -11.00 12.21
CA GLY A 105 -8.19 -11.65 11.56
C GLY A 105 -8.11 -11.42 10.05
N ARG A 106 -9.25 -11.41 9.38
CA ARG A 106 -9.36 -11.16 7.93
C ARG A 106 -8.96 -9.75 7.49
N TYR A 107 -8.94 -8.79 8.41
CA TYR A 107 -8.57 -7.41 8.13
C TYR A 107 -7.11 -7.10 8.44
N VAL A 108 -6.41 -8.01 9.10
CA VAL A 108 -5.00 -7.84 9.46
C VAL A 108 -4.12 -8.04 8.24
N VAL A 109 -3.32 -7.05 7.89
CA VAL A 109 -2.45 -7.07 6.71
C VAL A 109 -0.99 -6.89 7.14
N PRO A 110 -0.24 -7.97 7.34
CA PRO A 110 1.20 -7.88 7.54
C PRO A 110 1.88 -7.45 6.23
N ILE A 111 2.78 -6.48 6.32
CA ILE A 111 3.51 -5.92 5.18
C ILE A 111 5.00 -5.98 5.50
N VAL A 112 5.78 -6.56 4.61
CA VAL A 112 7.23 -6.72 4.76
C VAL A 112 7.94 -6.39 3.45
N PRO A 113 9.17 -5.84 3.49
CA PRO A 113 9.94 -5.65 2.25
C PRO A 113 10.34 -6.99 1.62
N ASP A 114 11.10 -7.85 2.26
CA ASP A 114 11.43 -9.22 1.81
C ASP A 114 12.15 -10.01 2.93
N GLU A 115 11.85 -9.72 4.14
CA GLU A 115 12.64 -10.16 5.29
C GLU A 115 11.78 -10.95 6.30
N ALA A 116 10.66 -11.53 5.83
CA ALA A 116 9.71 -12.19 6.71
C ALA A 116 10.35 -13.29 7.58
N ARG A 117 11.32 -14.05 7.05
CA ARG A 117 12.03 -15.08 7.82
C ARG A 117 12.91 -14.48 8.91
N THR A 118 13.64 -13.42 8.61
CA THR A 118 14.52 -12.76 9.59
C THR A 118 13.73 -12.09 10.72
N PHE A 119 12.49 -11.76 10.46
CA PHE A 119 11.53 -11.31 11.49
C PHE A 119 10.86 -12.47 12.26
N GLY A 120 11.15 -13.73 11.90
CA GLY A 120 10.52 -14.90 12.52
C GLY A 120 9.07 -15.11 12.12
N MET A 121 8.68 -14.61 10.93
CA MET A 121 7.31 -14.67 10.42
C MET A 121 7.05 -15.92 9.55
N GLU A 122 8.01 -16.83 9.40
CA GLU A 122 7.86 -18.02 8.54
C GLU A 122 6.66 -18.91 8.91
N ALA A 123 6.29 -18.94 10.17
CA ALA A 123 5.09 -19.64 10.62
C ALA A 123 3.80 -19.08 10.00
N LEU A 124 3.79 -17.80 9.64
CA LEU A 124 2.66 -17.15 9.01
C LEU A 124 2.52 -17.53 7.53
N PHE A 125 3.57 -18.00 6.85
CA PHE A 125 3.48 -18.44 5.45
C PHE A 125 2.47 -19.57 5.27
N ARG A 126 2.51 -20.55 6.17
CA ARG A 126 1.55 -21.66 6.13
C ARG A 126 0.13 -21.22 6.50
N LYS A 127 0.02 -20.27 7.44
CA LYS A 127 -1.25 -19.82 7.99
C LYS A 127 -1.98 -18.87 7.04
N ALA A 128 -1.28 -17.87 6.56
CA ALA A 128 -1.87 -16.74 5.82
C ALA A 128 -1.42 -16.69 4.35
N GLY A 129 -0.24 -17.20 4.03
CA GLY A 129 0.35 -17.09 2.70
C GLY A 129 0.78 -15.66 2.35
N ILE A 130 1.70 -15.56 1.41
CA ILE A 130 2.10 -14.30 0.79
C ILE A 130 1.18 -14.07 -0.41
N TYR A 131 0.63 -12.88 -0.53
CA TYR A 131 -0.25 -12.57 -1.64
C TYR A 131 0.50 -12.58 -2.97
N SER A 132 -0.07 -13.29 -3.93
CA SER A 132 0.35 -13.26 -5.33
C SER A 132 -0.89 -13.35 -6.21
N SER A 133 -1.10 -12.37 -7.08
CA SER A 133 -2.29 -12.30 -7.95
C SER A 133 -2.46 -13.53 -8.86
N GLU A 134 -1.37 -14.22 -9.15
CA GLU A 134 -1.36 -15.40 -10.01
C GLU A 134 -1.08 -16.71 -9.26
N GLY A 135 -0.94 -16.66 -7.95
CA GLY A 135 -0.53 -17.77 -7.10
C GLY A 135 0.93 -18.17 -7.33
N GLN A 136 1.35 -19.25 -6.68
CA GLN A 136 2.72 -19.74 -6.73
C GLN A 136 2.96 -20.60 -7.97
N LYS A 137 3.73 -20.10 -8.93
CA LYS A 137 4.02 -20.76 -10.21
C LYS A 137 5.34 -21.56 -10.23
N TYR A 138 6.04 -21.59 -9.12
CA TYR A 138 7.34 -22.26 -8.99
C TYR A 138 7.43 -23.06 -7.70
N ARG A 139 8.35 -23.99 -7.65
CA ARG A 139 8.68 -24.72 -6.41
C ARG A 139 9.70 -23.89 -5.63
N PRO A 140 9.42 -23.49 -4.39
CA PRO A 140 10.38 -22.75 -3.58
C PRO A 140 11.67 -23.55 -3.34
N VAL A 141 12.80 -22.86 -3.28
CA VAL A 141 14.11 -23.47 -3.00
C VAL A 141 14.08 -24.19 -1.65
N ASP A 142 13.34 -23.66 -0.68
CA ASP A 142 13.15 -24.17 0.67
C ASP A 142 11.99 -25.17 0.82
N SER A 143 11.49 -25.72 -0.27
CA SER A 143 10.30 -26.61 -0.29
C SER A 143 10.44 -27.87 0.57
N SER A 144 11.67 -28.23 0.98
CA SER A 144 11.96 -29.35 1.89
C SER A 144 11.97 -28.96 3.37
N THR A 145 11.80 -27.68 3.71
CA THR A 145 11.77 -27.22 5.11
C THR A 145 10.37 -27.40 5.72
N LEU A 146 10.31 -27.34 7.05
CA LEU A 146 9.04 -27.44 7.80
C LEU A 146 8.06 -26.29 7.48
N MET A 147 8.59 -25.11 7.15
CA MET A 147 7.84 -23.89 6.88
C MET A 147 8.33 -23.26 5.57
N PRO A 148 8.00 -23.88 4.41
CA PRO A 148 8.45 -23.38 3.13
C PRO A 148 7.77 -22.04 2.80
N TYR A 149 8.43 -21.26 1.97
CA TYR A 149 7.86 -20.08 1.36
C TYR A 149 6.58 -20.44 0.59
N ARG A 150 5.50 -19.68 0.82
CA ARG A 150 4.21 -19.97 0.20
C ARG A 150 3.53 -18.69 -0.29
N GLU A 151 3.25 -18.65 -1.58
CA GLU A 151 2.41 -17.65 -2.23
C GLU A 151 1.01 -18.22 -2.49
N ALA A 152 -0.01 -17.35 -2.43
CA ALA A 152 -1.39 -17.71 -2.71
C ALA A 152 -2.18 -16.49 -3.21
N THR A 153 -3.20 -16.74 -4.04
CA THR A 153 -4.09 -15.67 -4.54
C THR A 153 -4.95 -15.03 -3.45
N ASP A 154 -5.16 -15.75 -2.37
CA ASP A 154 -5.82 -15.32 -1.14
C ASP A 154 -4.84 -15.03 -0.01
N GLY A 155 -3.55 -14.90 -0.32
CA GLY A 155 -2.51 -14.58 0.65
C GLY A 155 -2.78 -13.24 1.35
N GLN A 156 -2.47 -13.19 2.63
CA GLN A 156 -2.76 -12.02 3.49
C GLN A 156 -1.52 -11.20 3.80
N ILE A 157 -0.32 -11.77 3.61
CA ILE A 157 0.95 -11.07 3.79
C ILE A 157 1.31 -10.38 2.49
N LEU A 158 1.57 -9.07 2.53
CA LEU A 158 2.13 -8.34 1.40
C LEU A 158 3.65 -8.31 1.51
N GLN A 159 4.32 -8.87 0.52
CA GLN A 159 5.77 -8.87 0.41
C GLN A 159 6.17 -8.13 -0.86
N GLU A 160 6.78 -6.96 -0.69
CA GLU A 160 7.03 -6.00 -1.78
C GLU A 160 8.39 -6.19 -2.47
N GLY A 161 9.18 -7.19 -2.05
CA GLY A 161 10.59 -7.25 -2.35
C GLY A 161 11.39 -6.25 -1.48
N ILE A 162 12.70 -6.15 -1.68
CA ILE A 162 13.55 -5.21 -0.90
C ILE A 162 13.30 -3.77 -1.37
N CYS A 163 12.11 -3.28 -1.04
CA CYS A 163 11.63 -1.95 -1.44
C CYS A 163 10.77 -1.34 -0.32
N GLU A 164 11.37 -0.59 0.58
CA GLU A 164 10.67 0.05 1.70
C GLU A 164 9.65 1.09 1.22
N ALA A 165 9.92 1.77 0.11
CA ALA A 165 8.98 2.73 -0.46
C ALA A 165 7.70 2.04 -0.97
N GLY A 166 7.82 0.89 -1.63
CA GLY A 166 6.68 0.07 -2.06
C GLY A 166 5.89 -0.46 -0.87
N ALA A 167 6.60 -1.02 0.13
CA ALA A 167 5.98 -1.52 1.36
C ALA A 167 5.23 -0.41 2.12
N MET A 168 5.80 0.81 2.20
CA MET A 168 5.14 1.96 2.83
C MET A 168 3.94 2.43 2.02
N ALA A 169 4.00 2.43 0.69
CA ALA A 169 2.86 2.76 -0.16
C ALA A 169 1.70 1.77 0.05
N SER A 170 1.98 0.48 0.14
CA SER A 170 1.00 -0.56 0.48
C SER A 170 0.43 -0.38 1.89
N PHE A 171 1.27 0.01 2.86
CA PHE A 171 0.81 0.31 4.21
C PHE A 171 -0.17 1.50 4.22
N MET A 172 0.14 2.58 3.51
CA MET A 172 -0.74 3.75 3.38
C MET A 172 -2.05 3.39 2.66
N ALA A 173 -1.97 2.62 1.56
CA ALA A 173 -3.15 2.16 0.83
C ALA A 173 -4.06 1.29 1.71
N ALA A 174 -3.49 0.34 2.44
CA ALA A 174 -4.23 -0.47 3.39
C ALA A 174 -4.82 0.39 4.53
N GLY A 175 -4.03 1.28 5.13
CA GLY A 175 -4.48 2.16 6.22
C GLY A 175 -5.60 3.12 5.82
N THR A 176 -5.74 3.45 4.54
CA THR A 176 -6.81 4.33 4.01
C THR A 176 -7.96 3.58 3.33
N ALA A 177 -7.90 2.26 3.25
CA ALA A 177 -8.90 1.43 2.58
C ALA A 177 -10.32 1.62 3.17
N TYR A 178 -10.42 1.94 4.45
CA TYR A 178 -11.71 2.23 5.10
C TYR A 178 -12.42 3.44 4.46
N ALA A 179 -11.68 4.45 4.03
CA ALA A 179 -12.24 5.67 3.44
C ALA A 179 -12.48 5.55 1.92
N VAL A 180 -11.69 4.68 1.24
CA VAL A 180 -11.74 4.55 -0.23
C VAL A 180 -12.62 3.38 -0.66
N HIS A 181 -12.56 2.27 0.07
CA HIS A 181 -13.22 1.01 -0.28
C HIS A 181 -14.25 0.52 0.75
N GLY A 182 -14.39 1.22 1.88
CA GLY A 182 -15.26 0.77 2.98
C GLY A 182 -14.76 -0.51 3.68
N VAL A 183 -13.46 -0.82 3.56
CA VAL A 183 -12.84 -2.03 4.13
C VAL A 183 -11.90 -1.63 5.27
N PRO A 184 -12.16 -2.03 6.53
CA PRO A 184 -11.38 -1.59 7.69
C PRO A 184 -10.13 -2.45 7.88
N THR A 185 -9.20 -2.42 6.93
CA THR A 185 -7.93 -3.14 7.06
C THR A 185 -7.06 -2.58 8.19
N ILE A 186 -6.30 -3.46 8.83
CA ILE A 186 -5.40 -3.17 9.95
C ILE A 186 -3.98 -3.55 9.51
N PRO A 187 -3.25 -2.63 8.86
CA PRO A 187 -1.92 -2.93 8.35
C PRO A 187 -0.86 -2.89 9.45
N PHE A 188 0.11 -3.79 9.34
CA PHE A 188 1.31 -3.85 10.16
C PHE A 188 2.53 -3.89 9.26
N TYR A 189 3.25 -2.80 9.16
CA TYR A 189 4.48 -2.72 8.38
C TYR A 189 5.68 -3.01 9.28
N VAL A 190 6.39 -4.11 8.97
CA VAL A 190 7.57 -4.57 9.71
C VAL A 190 8.81 -4.30 8.87
N PHE A 191 9.74 -3.53 9.40
CA PHE A 191 10.97 -3.14 8.70
C PHE A 191 12.15 -2.99 9.66
N TYR A 192 13.37 -3.03 9.13
CA TYR A 192 14.55 -2.62 9.87
C TYR A 192 14.56 -1.11 10.06
N SER A 193 14.65 -0.65 11.31
CA SER A 193 14.51 0.78 11.64
C SER A 193 15.48 1.68 10.87
N ILE A 194 16.73 1.24 10.70
CA ILE A 194 17.72 2.02 9.95
C ILE A 194 17.32 2.20 8.47
N PHE A 195 16.79 1.18 7.82
CA PHE A 195 16.40 1.27 6.41
C PHE A 195 15.07 1.97 6.23
N GLY A 196 14.08 1.65 7.07
CA GLY A 196 12.77 2.27 7.00
C GLY A 196 12.84 3.78 7.25
N PHE A 197 13.41 4.22 8.36
CA PHE A 197 13.47 5.65 8.69
C PHE A 197 14.32 6.45 7.68
N GLN A 198 15.39 5.87 7.13
CA GLN A 198 16.17 6.56 6.11
C GLN A 198 15.46 6.69 4.77
N ARG A 199 14.66 5.69 4.38
CA ARG A 199 14.10 5.60 3.03
C ARG A 199 12.69 6.12 2.93
N VAL A 200 11.92 6.02 4.00
CA VAL A 200 10.48 6.38 4.01
C VAL A 200 10.08 7.30 5.16
N GLY A 201 11.04 7.93 5.82
CA GLY A 201 10.78 8.87 6.92
C GLY A 201 9.79 9.96 6.53
N ASP A 202 9.96 10.56 5.35
CA ASP A 202 9.06 11.60 4.84
C ASP A 202 7.61 11.12 4.64
N MET A 203 7.41 9.83 4.42
CA MET A 203 6.07 9.24 4.30
C MET A 203 5.45 8.89 5.66
N ILE A 204 6.27 8.83 6.70
CA ILE A 204 5.82 8.55 8.08
C ILE A 204 5.27 9.81 8.74
N TRP A 205 5.89 10.98 8.51
CA TRP A 205 5.45 12.26 9.05
C TRP A 205 4.12 12.73 8.45
#